data_ef6eed3833edc025df276d92ae3670aa
#
_entry.id   ef6eed3833edc025df276d92ae3670aa
#
_cell.length_a   1.000
_cell.length_b   1.000
_cell.length_c   1.000
_cell.angle_alpha   90.00
_cell.angle_beta   90.00
_cell.angle_gamma   90.00
#
_symmetry.space_group_name_H-M   'P 1'
#
loop_
_entity.id
_entity.type
_entity.pdbx_description
1 polymer ?
#
loop_
_entity_poly.entity_id
_entity_poly.type
_entity_poly.pdbx_seq_one_letter_code
_entity_poly.pdbx_strand_id
1 'polypeptide(L)'
;MGAVFISGRESAVWLNKHLANDIGSLAIEQAHYSFLLNDGGGVIDDLIIYRLAEDVFFVVPNASGVDAVMAHLIGCIGEADVRLENRSGSVVSIAVQGSMAESLMQSIFPEIGFDRLKKNDLKLVDGKSDSMILARTGYTGSDGFEIFTDIEEGRALWERLLNNNSGVECHVCGLGSRDTLRIEAGYPLYGNELNTSLTPIQAGLGFFVGAELKQTLKEQFPNNLPKVVYFKVLEKAPPPRNGYEIFEGESSIGKVTSGCLSPLTGEGIGFALVNSKISLNESEKYSIFIRNRKYSLMFVKRGIIYS
;
A
#
# COMPACT_ATOMS: atom_id res chain seq x y z
N MET A 1 -7.00 2.94 -8.99
CA MET A 1 -7.16 3.31 -7.58
C MET A 1 -8.48 4.06 -7.46
N GLY A 2 -9.13 3.98 -6.30
CA GLY A 2 -10.29 4.82 -6.02
C GLY A 2 -9.91 6.27 -5.73
N ALA A 3 -10.90 7.17 -5.76
CA ALA A 3 -10.74 8.58 -5.44
C ALA A 3 -12.00 9.07 -4.71
N VAL A 4 -11.92 9.16 -3.38
CA VAL A 4 -13.04 9.55 -2.53
C VAL A 4 -12.68 10.82 -1.78
N PHE A 5 -13.46 11.89 -2.00
CA PHE A 5 -13.33 13.12 -1.23
C PHE A 5 -14.28 13.09 -0.04
N ILE A 6 -13.79 13.52 1.10
CA ILE A 6 -14.54 13.58 2.37
C ILE A 6 -14.39 14.98 2.91
N SER A 7 -15.50 15.65 3.18
CA SER A 7 -15.51 17.03 3.69
C SER A 7 -16.64 17.24 4.70
N GLY A 8 -16.55 18.30 5.49
CA GLY A 8 -17.53 18.68 6.50
C GLY A 8 -16.88 18.93 7.85
N ARG A 9 -17.52 19.73 8.69
CA ARG A 9 -16.97 20.18 9.97
C ARG A 9 -16.60 19.04 10.94
N GLU A 10 -17.21 17.87 10.78
CA GLU A 10 -16.94 16.71 11.62
C GLU A 10 -16.08 15.65 10.92
N SER A 11 -15.61 15.90 9.68
CA SER A 11 -14.89 14.92 8.87
C SER A 11 -13.65 14.36 9.55
N ALA A 12 -12.85 15.17 10.23
CA ALA A 12 -11.63 14.71 10.92
C ALA A 12 -11.96 13.77 12.09
N VAL A 13 -12.90 14.17 12.94
CA VAL A 13 -13.34 13.37 14.10
C VAL A 13 -14.03 12.09 13.65
N TRP A 14 -14.87 12.20 12.61
CA TRP A 14 -15.59 11.08 12.04
C TRP A 14 -14.62 10.06 11.40
N LEU A 15 -13.65 10.51 10.60
CA LEU A 15 -12.62 9.63 10.04
C LEU A 15 -11.79 8.95 11.13
N ASN A 16 -11.42 9.67 12.18
CA ASN A 16 -10.66 9.12 13.31
C ASN A 16 -11.41 8.00 14.05
N LYS A 17 -12.72 8.02 14.00
CA LYS A 17 -13.58 6.97 14.60
C LYS A 17 -13.66 5.71 13.74
N HIS A 18 -13.55 5.85 12.41
CA HIS A 18 -13.80 4.75 11.47
C HIS A 18 -12.53 4.18 10.82
N LEU A 19 -11.41 4.88 10.91
CA LEU A 19 -10.13 4.42 10.37
C LEU A 19 -9.19 3.91 11.47
N ALA A 20 -8.37 2.94 11.13
CA ALA A 20 -7.52 2.26 12.11
C ALA A 20 -6.32 3.09 12.58
N ASN A 21 -5.84 4.06 11.78
CA ASN A 21 -4.74 4.94 12.15
C ASN A 21 -5.28 6.27 12.70
N ASP A 22 -4.48 6.97 13.50
CA ASP A 22 -4.85 8.23 14.15
C ASP A 22 -4.87 9.41 13.15
N ILE A 23 -6.07 9.83 12.75
CA ILE A 23 -6.30 10.99 11.87
C ILE A 23 -5.97 12.30 12.59
N GLY A 24 -6.09 12.36 13.92
CA GLY A 24 -5.78 13.54 14.71
C GLY A 24 -4.31 13.97 14.60
N SER A 25 -3.41 13.02 14.38
CA SER A 25 -1.98 13.28 14.19
C SER A 25 -1.60 13.72 12.78
N LEU A 26 -2.52 13.62 11.80
CA LEU A 26 -2.26 13.97 10.41
C LEU A 26 -2.35 15.47 10.18
N ALA A 27 -1.24 16.13 9.87
CA ALA A 27 -1.22 17.54 9.54
C ALA A 27 -1.82 17.84 8.14
N ILE A 28 -2.21 19.10 7.92
CA ILE A 28 -2.61 19.57 6.58
C ILE A 28 -1.40 19.41 5.64
N GLU A 29 -1.67 19.08 4.39
CA GLU A 29 -0.66 18.74 3.35
C GLU A 29 0.17 17.50 3.70
N GLN A 30 -0.39 16.57 4.47
CA GLN A 30 0.23 15.27 4.74
C GLN A 30 -0.69 14.10 4.38
N ALA A 31 -0.07 12.95 4.21
CA ALA A 31 -0.72 11.68 3.97
C ALA A 31 -0.29 10.62 4.98
N HIS A 32 -1.16 9.66 5.27
CA HIS A 32 -0.76 8.45 5.94
C HIS A 32 -1.55 7.22 5.47
N TYR A 33 -0.97 6.07 5.68
CA TYR A 33 -1.59 4.78 5.40
C TYR A 33 -2.47 4.34 6.55
N SER A 34 -3.64 3.81 6.27
CA SER A 34 -4.60 3.32 7.24
C SER A 34 -5.40 2.14 6.71
N PHE A 35 -6.29 1.61 7.55
CA PHE A 35 -7.21 0.54 7.20
C PHE A 35 -8.64 0.93 7.54
N LEU A 36 -9.57 0.46 6.72
CA LEU A 36 -10.98 0.36 7.06
C LEU A 36 -11.22 -1.07 7.53
N LEU A 37 -11.77 -1.24 8.74
CA LEU A 37 -11.95 -2.54 9.36
C LEU A 37 -13.44 -2.88 9.49
N ASN A 38 -13.76 -4.17 9.42
CA ASN A 38 -15.06 -4.67 9.81
C ASN A 38 -15.15 -4.90 11.34
N ASP A 39 -16.31 -5.25 11.84
CA ASP A 39 -16.58 -5.48 13.27
C ASP A 39 -15.71 -6.60 13.88
N GLY A 40 -15.26 -7.56 13.07
CA GLY A 40 -14.32 -8.60 13.46
C GLY A 40 -12.84 -8.19 13.42
N GLY A 41 -12.53 -6.92 13.12
CA GLY A 41 -11.17 -6.41 12.99
C GLY A 41 -10.45 -6.81 11.69
N GLY A 42 -11.14 -7.49 10.77
CA GLY A 42 -10.63 -7.83 9.44
C GLY A 42 -10.61 -6.61 8.51
N VAL A 43 -9.66 -6.58 7.58
CA VAL A 43 -9.44 -5.44 6.69
C VAL A 43 -10.47 -5.42 5.56
N ILE A 44 -11.37 -4.44 5.52
CA ILE A 44 -12.27 -4.16 4.40
C ILE A 44 -11.48 -3.63 3.22
N ASP A 45 -10.57 -2.67 3.48
CA ASP A 45 -9.59 -2.17 2.52
C ASP A 45 -8.43 -1.49 3.25
N ASP A 46 -7.26 -1.46 2.61
CA ASP A 46 -6.15 -0.61 2.98
C ASP A 46 -6.10 0.61 2.05
N LEU A 47 -5.86 1.77 2.63
CA LEU A 47 -6.02 3.02 1.91
C LEU A 47 -5.03 4.08 2.39
N ILE A 48 -4.76 5.05 1.53
CA ILE A 48 -4.00 6.25 1.89
C ILE A 48 -4.96 7.40 2.05
N ILE A 49 -4.81 8.15 3.15
CA ILE A 49 -5.57 9.36 3.44
C ILE A 49 -4.64 10.56 3.29
N TYR A 50 -5.09 11.55 2.54
CA TYR A 50 -4.44 12.83 2.31
C TYR A 50 -5.28 13.92 2.97
N ARG A 51 -4.72 14.71 3.87
CA ARG A 51 -5.41 15.86 4.47
C ARG A 51 -5.13 17.10 3.63
N LEU A 52 -6.10 17.54 2.87
CA LEU A 52 -5.97 18.67 1.94
C LEU A 52 -6.19 20.02 2.64
N ALA A 53 -7.11 20.07 3.62
CA ALA A 53 -7.42 21.24 4.42
C ALA A 53 -7.88 20.77 5.81
N GLU A 54 -8.30 21.70 6.67
CA GLU A 54 -8.76 21.38 8.03
C GLU A 54 -9.84 20.30 8.05
N ASP A 55 -10.86 20.45 7.20
CA ASP A 55 -12.05 19.60 7.14
C ASP A 55 -12.21 18.93 5.75
N VAL A 56 -11.11 18.79 4.97
CA VAL A 56 -11.14 18.20 3.64
C VAL A 56 -10.07 17.12 3.53
N PHE A 57 -10.52 15.93 3.18
CA PHE A 57 -9.67 14.75 3.03
C PHE A 57 -9.88 14.11 1.65
N PHE A 58 -8.83 13.56 1.11
CA PHE A 58 -8.85 12.72 -0.07
C PHE A 58 -8.39 11.31 0.32
N VAL A 59 -9.20 10.33 0.03
CA VAL A 59 -8.98 8.92 0.40
C VAL A 59 -8.84 8.08 -0.86
N VAL A 60 -7.79 7.28 -0.91
CA VAL A 60 -7.44 6.44 -2.06
C VAL A 60 -7.51 4.97 -1.69
N PRO A 61 -8.69 4.33 -1.85
CA PRO A 61 -8.85 2.88 -1.70
C PRO A 61 -8.32 2.11 -2.91
N ASN A 62 -8.17 0.79 -2.76
CA ASN A 62 -7.90 -0.09 -3.88
C ASN A 62 -9.04 -0.04 -4.92
N ALA A 63 -8.72 -0.19 -6.21
CA ALA A 63 -9.71 -0.09 -7.28
C ALA A 63 -10.87 -1.08 -7.12
N SER A 64 -10.58 -2.30 -6.69
CA SER A 64 -11.58 -3.35 -6.42
C SER A 64 -12.37 -3.14 -5.13
N GLY A 65 -11.88 -2.29 -4.22
CA GLY A 65 -12.47 -2.03 -2.90
C GLY A 65 -13.42 -0.82 -2.87
N VAL A 66 -13.46 0.00 -3.93
CA VAL A 66 -14.19 1.29 -3.93
C VAL A 66 -15.64 1.14 -3.46
N ASP A 67 -16.38 0.19 -4.04
CA ASP A 67 -17.80 0.01 -3.72
C ASP A 67 -18.01 -0.44 -2.27
N ALA A 68 -17.16 -1.35 -1.78
CA ALA A 68 -17.22 -1.82 -0.40
C ALA A 68 -16.87 -0.70 0.60
N VAL A 69 -15.85 0.08 0.29
CA VAL A 69 -15.44 1.25 1.08
C VAL A 69 -16.56 2.29 1.11
N MET A 70 -17.13 2.64 -0.05
CA MET A 70 -18.23 3.61 -0.12
C MET A 70 -19.47 3.12 0.64
N ALA A 71 -19.87 1.85 0.48
CA ALA A 71 -21.01 1.30 1.19
C ALA A 71 -20.82 1.33 2.72
N HIS A 72 -19.62 0.96 3.19
CA HIS A 72 -19.29 1.01 4.61
C HIS A 72 -19.31 2.45 5.15
N LEU A 73 -18.62 3.36 4.48
CA LEU A 73 -18.52 4.76 4.92
C LEU A 73 -19.91 5.46 4.92
N ILE A 74 -20.73 5.22 3.89
CA ILE A 74 -22.12 5.75 3.83
C ILE A 74 -22.93 5.23 4.99
N GLY A 75 -22.82 3.93 5.32
CA GLY A 75 -23.50 3.34 6.46
C GLY A 75 -23.09 3.91 7.82
N CYS A 76 -21.93 4.55 7.91
CA CYS A 76 -21.39 5.13 9.12
C CYS A 76 -21.64 6.65 9.29
N ILE A 77 -22.22 7.34 8.30
CA ILE A 77 -22.41 8.81 8.35
C ILE A 77 -23.31 9.21 9.53
N GLY A 78 -24.47 8.53 9.67
CA GLY A 78 -25.45 8.89 10.70
C GLY A 78 -25.90 10.34 10.59
N GLU A 79 -25.80 11.09 11.68
CA GLU A 79 -26.13 12.53 11.78
C GLU A 79 -24.90 13.45 11.65
N ALA A 80 -23.73 12.89 11.34
CA ALA A 80 -22.49 13.67 11.28
C ALA A 80 -22.50 14.65 10.09
N ASP A 81 -21.98 15.86 10.30
CA ASP A 81 -21.78 16.87 9.24
C ASP A 81 -20.58 16.46 8.36
N VAL A 82 -20.82 15.40 7.54
CA VAL A 82 -19.83 14.78 6.65
C VAL A 82 -20.45 14.54 5.28
N ARG A 83 -19.72 14.93 4.24
CA ARG A 83 -20.07 14.68 2.85
C ARG A 83 -19.04 13.75 2.21
N LEU A 84 -19.51 12.71 1.55
CA LEU A 84 -18.71 11.78 0.76
C LEU A 84 -18.94 12.02 -0.73
N GLU A 85 -17.89 12.11 -1.51
CA GLU A 85 -17.95 12.26 -2.95
C GLU A 85 -17.01 11.25 -3.63
N ASN A 86 -17.58 10.27 -4.32
CA ASN A 86 -16.80 9.32 -5.12
C ASN A 86 -16.49 9.90 -6.49
N ARG A 87 -15.23 10.25 -6.74
CA ARG A 87 -14.71 10.75 -8.02
C ARG A 87 -13.84 9.73 -8.75
N SER A 88 -13.92 8.46 -8.42
CA SER A 88 -13.06 7.40 -8.99
C SER A 88 -13.16 7.30 -10.53
N GLY A 89 -14.26 7.74 -11.12
CA GLY A 89 -14.44 7.77 -12.58
C GLY A 89 -13.89 9.01 -13.29
N SER A 90 -13.51 10.06 -12.55
CA SER A 90 -13.06 11.35 -13.10
C SER A 90 -11.65 11.77 -12.69
N VAL A 91 -11.08 11.11 -11.69
CA VAL A 91 -9.70 11.35 -11.23
C VAL A 91 -8.78 10.25 -11.77
N VAL A 92 -7.67 10.65 -12.35
CA VAL A 92 -6.57 9.74 -12.73
C VAL A 92 -5.43 9.84 -11.73
N SER A 93 -4.71 8.73 -11.56
CA SER A 93 -3.52 8.64 -10.72
C SER A 93 -2.31 8.27 -11.59
N ILE A 94 -1.26 9.09 -11.54
CA ILE A 94 0.03 8.84 -12.19
C ILE A 94 1.09 8.67 -11.11
N ALA A 95 1.79 7.53 -11.12
CA ALA A 95 2.90 7.26 -10.22
C ALA A 95 4.23 7.43 -10.95
N VAL A 96 5.06 8.37 -10.49
CA VAL A 96 6.42 8.63 -10.97
C VAL A 96 7.38 8.16 -9.90
N GLN A 97 8.08 7.05 -10.12
CA GLN A 97 8.83 6.34 -9.09
C GLN A 97 10.26 6.05 -9.54
N GLY A 98 11.20 6.11 -8.62
CA GLY A 98 12.61 5.80 -8.84
C GLY A 98 13.54 6.88 -8.30
N SER A 99 14.84 6.59 -8.28
CA SER A 99 15.89 7.50 -7.71
C SER A 99 15.98 8.86 -8.39
N MET A 100 15.52 8.98 -9.63
CA MET A 100 15.51 10.23 -10.39
C MET A 100 14.15 10.92 -10.43
N ALA A 101 13.16 10.39 -9.69
CA ALA A 101 11.79 10.93 -9.70
C ALA A 101 11.75 12.41 -9.26
N GLU A 102 12.50 12.78 -8.22
CA GLU A 102 12.55 14.16 -7.75
C GLU A 102 13.10 15.10 -8.84
N SER A 103 14.21 14.73 -9.47
CA SER A 103 14.83 15.54 -10.55
C SER A 103 13.88 15.69 -11.74
N LEU A 104 13.18 14.63 -12.12
CA LEU A 104 12.18 14.67 -13.19
C LEU A 104 11.01 15.59 -12.82
N MET A 105 10.46 15.41 -11.63
CA MET A 105 9.33 16.22 -11.17
C MET A 105 9.70 17.70 -11.02
N GLN A 106 10.90 18.02 -10.53
CA GLN A 106 11.41 19.38 -10.47
C GLN A 106 11.54 20.04 -11.85
N SER A 107 11.84 19.26 -12.89
CA SER A 107 11.88 19.77 -14.27
C SER A 107 10.48 20.03 -14.86
N ILE A 108 9.49 19.25 -14.44
CA ILE A 108 8.09 19.39 -14.88
C ILE A 108 7.38 20.52 -14.14
N PHE A 109 7.66 20.69 -12.85
CA PHE A 109 7.06 21.70 -11.96
C PHE A 109 8.16 22.51 -11.27
N PRO A 110 8.84 23.42 -11.98
CA PRO A 110 10.00 24.14 -11.44
C PRO A 110 9.68 25.06 -10.25
N GLU A 111 8.41 25.45 -10.11
CA GLU A 111 7.91 26.28 -9.01
C GLU A 111 7.71 25.52 -7.69
N ILE A 112 7.71 24.19 -7.71
CA ILE A 112 7.54 23.35 -6.52
C ILE A 112 8.92 22.98 -5.97
N GLY A 113 9.13 23.27 -4.69
CA GLY A 113 10.36 22.85 -3.99
C GLY A 113 10.30 21.40 -3.54
N PHE A 114 10.53 20.45 -4.45
CA PHE A 114 10.47 19.02 -4.15
C PHE A 114 11.50 18.57 -3.11
N ASP A 115 12.66 19.22 -3.05
CA ASP A 115 13.71 19.03 -2.06
C ASP A 115 13.23 19.25 -0.61
N ARG A 116 12.15 20.01 -0.42
CA ARG A 116 11.55 20.31 0.89
C ARG A 116 10.42 19.37 1.26
N LEU A 117 9.86 18.66 0.30
CA LEU A 117 8.80 17.68 0.55
C LEU A 117 9.41 16.43 1.18
N LYS A 118 8.94 16.08 2.37
CA LYS A 118 9.29 14.82 3.03
C LYS A 118 8.39 13.69 2.50
N LYS A 119 8.77 12.46 2.79
CA LYS A 119 7.91 11.31 2.54
C LYS A 119 6.55 11.54 3.22
N ASN A 120 5.49 11.30 2.47
CA ASN A 120 4.09 11.51 2.84
C ASN A 120 3.64 12.99 2.90
N ASP A 121 4.48 13.96 2.56
CA ASP A 121 3.99 15.31 2.32
C ASP A 121 3.32 15.40 0.95
N LEU A 122 2.42 16.37 0.81
CA LEU A 122 1.77 16.68 -0.46
C LEU A 122 1.78 18.18 -0.75
N LYS A 123 1.49 18.53 -1.99
CA LYS A 123 1.19 19.89 -2.44
C LYS A 123 -0.06 19.88 -3.31
N LEU A 124 -0.87 20.90 -3.12
CA LEU A 124 -1.94 21.24 -4.06
C LEU A 124 -1.36 22.20 -5.10
N VAL A 125 -1.56 21.84 -6.36
CA VAL A 125 -1.14 22.65 -7.50
C VAL A 125 -2.39 23.07 -8.26
N ASP A 126 -2.52 24.35 -8.57
CA ASP A 126 -3.67 24.86 -9.31
C ASP A 126 -3.73 24.22 -10.70
N GLY A 127 -4.83 23.54 -10.98
CA GLY A 127 -5.16 22.97 -12.28
C GLY A 127 -6.11 23.87 -13.07
N LYS A 128 -6.42 23.46 -14.30
CA LYS A 128 -7.37 24.22 -15.15
C LYS A 128 -8.82 24.11 -14.69
N SER A 129 -9.19 22.94 -14.17
CA SER A 129 -10.55 22.63 -13.72
C SER A 129 -10.64 22.38 -12.23
N ASP A 130 -9.63 21.71 -11.64
CA ASP A 130 -9.53 21.36 -10.22
C ASP A 130 -8.07 21.41 -9.78
N SER A 131 -7.82 21.46 -8.48
CA SER A 131 -6.45 21.38 -7.97
C SER A 131 -5.88 19.96 -8.15
N MET A 132 -4.66 19.89 -8.67
CA MET A 132 -3.89 18.65 -8.75
C MET A 132 -3.28 18.36 -7.37
N ILE A 133 -3.42 17.13 -6.90
CA ILE A 133 -2.76 16.66 -5.67
C ILE A 133 -1.45 15.98 -6.08
N LEU A 134 -0.34 16.49 -5.59
CA LEU A 134 0.99 15.96 -5.81
C LEU A 134 1.56 15.49 -4.47
N ALA A 135 1.73 14.21 -4.28
CA ALA A 135 2.15 13.62 -3.01
C ALA A 135 3.46 12.83 -3.15
N ARG A 136 4.38 12.96 -2.19
CA ARG A 136 5.61 12.15 -2.13
C ARG A 136 5.29 10.80 -1.49
N THR A 137 4.55 10.00 -2.24
CA THR A 137 4.07 8.66 -1.88
C THR A 137 4.37 7.68 -3.00
N GLY A 138 4.21 6.37 -2.73
CA GLY A 138 4.42 5.32 -3.74
C GLY A 138 4.37 3.92 -3.18
N TYR A 139 4.40 2.95 -4.09
CA TYR A 139 4.26 1.52 -3.79
C TYR A 139 5.42 0.68 -4.33
N THR A 140 6.63 1.26 -4.36
CA THR A 140 7.81 0.63 -4.97
C THR A 140 8.98 0.46 -4.01
N GLY A 141 8.92 1.09 -2.83
CA GLY A 141 10.04 1.16 -1.91
C GLY A 141 11.11 2.19 -2.29
N SER A 142 11.09 2.68 -3.53
CA SER A 142 11.92 3.79 -4.00
C SER A 142 11.27 5.13 -3.66
N ASP A 143 12.04 6.21 -3.80
CA ASP A 143 11.49 7.56 -3.78
C ASP A 143 10.59 7.79 -4.99
N GLY A 144 9.61 8.69 -4.85
CA GLY A 144 8.70 8.99 -5.93
C GLY A 144 7.47 9.76 -5.51
N PHE A 145 6.63 10.01 -6.50
CA PHE A 145 5.44 10.84 -6.34
C PHE A 145 4.23 10.15 -6.96
N GLU A 146 3.07 10.39 -6.36
CA GLU A 146 1.77 10.07 -6.93
C GLU A 146 1.02 11.37 -7.18
N ILE A 147 0.50 11.50 -8.39
CA ILE A 147 -0.20 12.70 -8.86
C ILE A 147 -1.64 12.31 -9.15
N PHE A 148 -2.58 13.04 -8.55
CA PHE A 148 -4.01 12.85 -8.75
C PHE A 148 -4.59 14.12 -9.37
N THR A 149 -5.26 13.98 -10.49
CA THR A 149 -5.81 15.11 -11.25
C THR A 149 -6.97 14.65 -12.14
N ASP A 150 -7.64 15.57 -12.82
CA ASP A 150 -8.63 15.20 -13.83
C ASP A 150 -8.01 14.49 -15.04
N ILE A 151 -8.87 13.91 -15.88
CA ILE A 151 -8.45 13.09 -17.02
C ILE A 151 -7.67 13.89 -18.06
N GLU A 152 -8.05 15.14 -18.32
CA GLU A 152 -7.41 15.95 -19.38
C GLU A 152 -6.02 16.43 -18.93
N GLU A 153 -5.92 16.93 -17.71
CA GLU A 153 -4.64 17.32 -17.13
C GLU A 153 -3.71 16.11 -16.96
N GLY A 154 -4.25 14.97 -16.53
CA GLY A 154 -3.50 13.74 -16.42
C GLY A 154 -2.93 13.25 -17.76
N ARG A 155 -3.68 13.37 -18.84
CA ARG A 155 -3.19 13.07 -20.20
C ARG A 155 -2.06 14.02 -20.59
N ALA A 156 -2.24 15.31 -20.39
CA ALA A 156 -1.22 16.30 -20.71
C ALA A 156 0.06 16.09 -19.87
N LEU A 157 -0.10 15.78 -18.59
CA LEU A 157 1.04 15.47 -17.71
C LEU A 157 1.77 14.20 -18.15
N TRP A 158 1.04 13.15 -18.53
CA TRP A 158 1.62 11.92 -19.06
C TRP A 158 2.52 12.19 -20.28
N GLU A 159 2.05 12.98 -21.22
CA GLU A 159 2.83 13.37 -22.41
C GLU A 159 4.06 14.20 -22.03
N ARG A 160 3.93 15.14 -21.10
CA ARG A 160 5.08 15.95 -20.59
C ARG A 160 6.14 15.09 -19.92
N LEU A 161 5.72 14.07 -19.13
CA LEU A 161 6.66 13.15 -18.49
C LEU A 161 7.44 12.31 -19.50
N LEU A 162 6.77 11.77 -20.51
CA LEU A 162 7.42 10.93 -21.53
C LEU A 162 8.29 11.73 -22.52
N ASN A 163 7.91 12.96 -22.83
CA ASN A 163 8.63 13.84 -23.76
C ASN A 163 9.48 14.89 -23.01
N ASN A 164 9.88 14.62 -21.76
CA ASN A 164 10.64 15.57 -20.99
C ASN A 164 12.06 15.79 -21.58
N ASN A 165 12.57 17.02 -21.44
CA ASN A 165 13.91 17.41 -21.87
C ASN A 165 14.90 17.56 -20.69
N SER A 166 14.61 16.93 -19.55
CA SER A 166 15.42 17.04 -18.33
C SER A 166 16.73 16.23 -18.38
N GLY A 167 16.88 15.35 -19.37
CA GLY A 167 17.94 14.36 -19.41
C GLY A 167 17.69 13.14 -18.50
N VAL A 168 16.55 13.10 -17.81
CA VAL A 168 16.12 11.93 -17.03
C VAL A 168 15.32 11.00 -17.93
N GLU A 169 15.80 9.76 -18.06
CA GLU A 169 15.10 8.73 -18.81
C GLU A 169 13.85 8.24 -18.02
N CYS A 170 12.68 8.29 -18.65
CA CYS A 170 11.41 7.91 -18.08
C CYS A 170 10.80 6.74 -18.87
N HIS A 171 10.48 5.65 -18.19
CA HIS A 171 9.91 4.45 -18.80
C HIS A 171 8.49 4.18 -18.33
N VAL A 172 7.65 3.76 -19.26
CA VAL A 172 6.31 3.25 -18.95
C VAL A 172 6.42 1.86 -18.36
N CYS A 173 5.87 1.67 -17.16
CA CYS A 173 5.91 0.40 -16.42
C CYS A 173 4.53 -0.28 -16.40
N GLY A 174 4.50 -1.59 -16.64
CA GLY A 174 3.28 -2.39 -16.55
C GLY A 174 3.00 -2.90 -15.13
N LEU A 175 1.83 -3.54 -14.96
CA LEU A 175 1.41 -4.14 -13.68
C LEU A 175 2.39 -5.18 -13.14
N GLY A 176 3.11 -5.90 -14.02
CA GLY A 176 4.14 -6.86 -13.60
C GLY A 176 5.30 -6.19 -12.86
N SER A 177 5.77 -5.01 -13.34
CA SER A 177 6.78 -4.21 -12.64
C SER A 177 6.26 -3.73 -11.28
N ARG A 178 5.02 -3.22 -11.23
CA ARG A 178 4.38 -2.78 -9.99
C ARG A 178 4.33 -3.91 -8.97
N ASP A 179 3.90 -5.12 -9.36
CA ASP A 179 3.81 -6.27 -8.46
C ASP A 179 5.19 -6.73 -7.99
N THR A 180 6.17 -6.80 -8.88
CA THR A 180 7.55 -7.18 -8.51
C THR A 180 8.16 -6.18 -7.52
N LEU A 181 8.10 -4.89 -7.81
CA LEU A 181 8.66 -3.83 -6.97
C LEU A 181 8.03 -3.78 -5.58
N ARG A 182 6.70 -3.92 -5.48
CA ARG A 182 6.04 -3.93 -4.17
C ARG A 182 6.42 -5.16 -3.35
N ILE A 183 6.61 -6.34 -3.99
CA ILE A 183 7.05 -7.55 -3.29
C ILE A 183 8.49 -7.37 -2.81
N GLU A 184 9.39 -6.85 -3.63
CA GLU A 184 10.76 -6.52 -3.23
C GLU A 184 10.81 -5.54 -2.05
N ALA A 185 9.95 -4.53 -2.07
CA ALA A 185 9.80 -3.57 -0.97
C ALA A 185 9.14 -4.15 0.29
N GLY A 186 8.57 -5.35 0.19
CA GLY A 186 7.83 -5.96 1.28
C GLY A 186 6.45 -5.33 1.51
N TYR A 187 5.81 -4.75 0.50
CA TYR A 187 4.47 -4.16 0.60
C TYR A 187 3.39 -5.19 0.28
N PRO A 188 2.40 -5.39 1.18
CA PRO A 188 1.30 -6.31 0.97
C PRO A 188 0.33 -5.79 -0.08
N LEU A 189 -0.48 -6.69 -0.63
CA LEU A 189 -1.57 -6.38 -1.57
C LEU A 189 -2.90 -6.81 -0.98
N TYR A 190 -3.91 -5.95 -1.05
CA TYR A 190 -5.28 -6.30 -0.70
C TYR A 190 -5.81 -7.43 -1.61
N GLY A 191 -6.49 -8.39 -1.01
CA GLY A 191 -6.94 -9.62 -1.66
C GLY A 191 -5.93 -10.77 -1.54
N ASN A 192 -4.66 -10.48 -1.28
CA ASN A 192 -3.61 -11.50 -1.06
C ASN A 192 -3.18 -11.56 0.41
N GLU A 193 -2.56 -10.51 0.92
CA GLU A 193 -2.03 -10.40 2.29
C GLU A 193 -3.00 -9.72 3.25
N LEU A 194 -3.97 -8.99 2.73
CA LEU A 194 -5.00 -8.27 3.46
C LEU A 194 -6.38 -8.66 2.93
N ASN A 195 -7.31 -8.93 3.82
CA ASN A 195 -8.71 -9.24 3.50
C ASN A 195 -9.60 -9.13 4.75
N THR A 196 -10.90 -9.34 4.59
CA THR A 196 -11.89 -9.24 5.66
C THR A 196 -11.78 -10.29 6.78
N SER A 197 -10.88 -11.27 6.65
CA SER A 197 -10.64 -12.31 7.65
C SER A 197 -9.31 -12.14 8.40
N LEU A 198 -8.48 -11.18 8.00
CA LEU A 198 -7.18 -10.92 8.60
C LEU A 198 -7.13 -9.51 9.19
N THR A 199 -6.68 -9.41 10.43
CA THR A 199 -6.41 -8.12 11.07
C THR A 199 -5.09 -7.52 10.59
N PRO A 200 -4.90 -6.19 10.68
CA PRO A 200 -3.61 -5.58 10.40
C PRO A 200 -2.45 -6.15 11.25
N ILE A 201 -2.75 -6.64 12.47
CA ILE A 201 -1.75 -7.28 13.34
C ILE A 201 -1.25 -8.58 12.74
N GLN A 202 -2.18 -9.46 12.28
CA GLN A 202 -1.84 -10.72 11.61
C GLN A 202 -1.08 -10.47 10.30
N ALA A 203 -1.41 -9.39 9.60
CA ALA A 203 -0.68 -8.96 8.41
C ALA A 203 0.69 -8.33 8.71
N GLY A 204 1.09 -8.19 9.99
CA GLY A 204 2.35 -7.58 10.40
C GLY A 204 2.43 -6.07 10.19
N LEU A 205 1.27 -5.39 10.14
CA LEU A 205 1.11 -3.95 9.88
C LEU A 205 0.56 -3.19 11.09
N GLY A 206 0.62 -3.80 12.27
CA GLY A 206 0.10 -3.20 13.50
C GLY A 206 0.76 -1.89 13.92
N PHE A 207 1.81 -1.43 13.26
CA PHE A 207 2.40 -0.11 13.50
C PHE A 207 1.63 1.03 12.83
N PHE A 208 0.73 0.72 11.89
CA PHE A 208 -0.21 1.67 11.29
C PHE A 208 -1.58 1.69 12.00
N VAL A 209 -1.71 1.05 13.15
CA VAL A 209 -2.94 1.00 13.93
C VAL A 209 -2.77 1.83 15.20
N GLY A 210 -3.74 2.68 15.49
CA GLY A 210 -3.77 3.50 16.71
C GLY A 210 -3.63 2.64 17.97
N ALA A 211 -3.04 3.19 19.02
CA ALA A 211 -2.58 2.43 20.19
C ALA A 211 -3.72 1.66 20.90
N GLU A 212 -4.88 2.29 21.07
CA GLU A 212 -6.05 1.70 21.74
C GLU A 212 -6.63 0.53 20.92
N LEU A 213 -6.92 0.75 19.62
CA LEU A 213 -7.43 -0.27 18.73
C LEU A 213 -6.43 -1.43 18.59
N LYS A 214 -5.14 -1.14 18.54
CA LYS A 214 -4.08 -2.16 18.51
C LYS A 214 -4.10 -3.04 19.74
N GLN A 215 -4.34 -2.46 20.92
CA GLN A 215 -4.47 -3.22 22.16
C GLN A 215 -5.71 -4.13 22.10
N THR A 216 -6.86 -3.61 21.70
CA THR A 216 -8.11 -4.37 21.52
C THR A 216 -7.91 -5.55 20.58
N LEU A 217 -7.32 -5.32 19.40
CA LEU A 217 -7.06 -6.39 18.43
C LEU A 217 -6.11 -7.46 18.97
N LYS A 218 -5.12 -7.11 19.79
CA LYS A 218 -4.22 -8.08 20.43
C LYS A 218 -4.93 -8.95 21.47
N GLU A 219 -5.86 -8.37 22.21
CA GLU A 219 -6.65 -9.08 23.20
C GLU A 219 -7.64 -10.06 22.54
N GLN A 220 -8.27 -9.64 21.45
CA GLN A 220 -9.16 -10.49 20.64
C GLN A 220 -8.41 -11.62 19.90
N PHE A 221 -7.18 -11.37 19.47
CA PHE A 221 -6.36 -12.31 18.69
C PHE A 221 -4.99 -12.55 19.37
N PRO A 222 -4.94 -13.15 20.57
CA PRO A 222 -3.73 -13.23 21.39
C PRO A 222 -2.58 -13.99 20.73
N ASN A 223 -2.88 -14.95 19.86
CA ASN A 223 -1.87 -15.72 19.15
C ASN A 223 -1.45 -15.11 17.80
N ASN A 224 -2.21 -14.13 17.31
CA ASN A 224 -2.01 -13.50 15.97
C ASN A 224 -1.76 -14.54 14.86
N LEU A 225 -2.52 -15.65 14.88
CA LEU A 225 -2.46 -16.72 13.88
C LEU A 225 -3.83 -16.88 13.21
N PRO A 226 -3.86 -17.20 11.89
CA PRO A 226 -2.70 -17.22 10.99
C PRO A 226 -2.02 -15.86 10.85
N LYS A 227 -0.79 -15.82 10.35
CA LYS A 227 -0.05 -14.56 10.13
C LYS A 227 0.64 -14.51 8.78
N VAL A 228 0.75 -13.30 8.24
CA VAL A 228 1.51 -13.03 7.02
C VAL A 228 2.99 -12.84 7.35
N VAL A 229 3.82 -13.56 6.64
CA VAL A 229 5.28 -13.55 6.78
C VAL A 229 5.94 -13.32 5.43
N TYR A 230 7.15 -12.79 5.43
CA TYR A 230 7.95 -12.59 4.22
C TYR A 230 9.07 -13.62 4.15
N PHE A 231 9.33 -14.15 2.96
CA PHE A 231 10.32 -15.20 2.75
C PHE A 231 11.20 -14.96 1.52
N LYS A 232 12.35 -15.64 1.51
CA LYS A 232 13.17 -15.82 0.33
C LYS A 232 13.53 -17.30 0.13
N VAL A 233 13.65 -17.71 -1.11
CA VAL A 233 14.10 -19.06 -1.51
C VAL A 233 15.61 -19.06 -1.61
N LEU A 234 16.28 -20.06 -1.03
CA LEU A 234 17.71 -20.08 -0.85
C LEU A 234 18.50 -20.68 -2.01
N GLU A 235 17.81 -21.32 -2.93
CA GLU A 235 18.41 -21.98 -4.10
C GLU A 235 17.71 -21.54 -5.40
N LYS A 236 18.32 -21.81 -6.54
CA LYS A 236 17.72 -21.50 -7.84
C LYS A 236 16.43 -22.30 -8.03
N ALA A 237 15.31 -21.62 -8.07
CA ALA A 237 13.97 -22.19 -8.18
C ALA A 237 13.12 -21.43 -9.22
N PRO A 238 12.06 -22.04 -9.74
CA PRO A 238 11.02 -21.30 -10.45
C PRO A 238 10.41 -20.23 -9.53
N PRO A 239 9.86 -19.13 -10.10
CA PRO A 239 9.24 -18.07 -9.27
C PRO A 239 8.16 -18.62 -8.34
N PRO A 240 8.17 -18.26 -7.05
CA PRO A 240 7.06 -18.53 -6.15
C PRO A 240 5.76 -17.93 -6.69
N ARG A 241 4.63 -18.62 -6.46
CA ARG A 241 3.30 -18.16 -6.91
C ARG A 241 2.28 -18.42 -5.83
N ASN A 242 1.21 -17.62 -5.83
CA ASN A 242 0.08 -17.80 -4.94
C ASN A 242 -0.39 -19.27 -4.95
N GLY A 243 -0.69 -19.80 -3.75
CA GLY A 243 -1.20 -21.14 -3.52
C GLY A 243 -0.12 -22.22 -3.34
N TYR A 244 1.17 -21.94 -3.58
CA TYR A 244 2.23 -22.89 -3.30
C TYR A 244 2.35 -23.15 -1.79
N GLU A 245 2.47 -24.44 -1.42
CA GLU A 245 2.52 -24.84 -0.02
C GLU A 245 3.91 -24.65 0.59
N ILE A 246 3.90 -24.28 1.86
CA ILE A 246 5.09 -24.11 2.69
C ILE A 246 5.08 -25.16 3.79
N PHE A 247 6.24 -25.76 4.02
CA PHE A 247 6.44 -26.86 4.94
C PHE A 247 7.47 -26.54 6.01
N GLU A 248 7.25 -27.09 7.20
CA GLU A 248 8.25 -27.29 8.24
C GLU A 248 8.48 -28.81 8.35
N GLY A 249 9.63 -29.31 7.85
CA GLY A 249 9.84 -30.73 7.63
C GLY A 249 8.82 -31.31 6.64
N GLU A 250 7.98 -32.25 7.11
CA GLU A 250 6.89 -32.86 6.32
C GLU A 250 5.52 -32.23 6.58
N SER A 251 5.41 -31.32 7.54
CA SER A 251 4.14 -30.69 7.90
C SER A 251 3.89 -29.45 7.07
N SER A 252 2.75 -29.36 6.38
CA SER A 252 2.31 -28.14 5.72
C SER A 252 1.90 -27.12 6.77
N ILE A 253 2.52 -25.95 6.75
CA ILE A 253 2.30 -24.87 7.72
C ILE A 253 1.61 -23.64 7.14
N GLY A 254 1.44 -23.59 5.83
CA GLY A 254 0.81 -22.44 5.17
C GLY A 254 0.98 -22.43 3.67
N LYS A 255 0.61 -21.30 3.06
CA LYS A 255 0.67 -21.10 1.60
C LYS A 255 1.21 -19.73 1.23
N VAL A 256 1.87 -19.69 0.09
CA VAL A 256 2.25 -18.43 -0.56
C VAL A 256 1.01 -17.62 -0.92
N THR A 257 1.02 -16.34 -0.60
CA THR A 257 -0.03 -15.37 -0.97
C THR A 257 0.40 -14.52 -2.16
N SER A 258 1.67 -14.12 -2.21
CA SER A 258 2.29 -13.42 -3.34
C SER A 258 3.73 -13.86 -3.50
N GLY A 259 4.23 -13.88 -4.73
CA GLY A 259 5.63 -14.23 -4.96
C GLY A 259 6.10 -13.96 -6.38
N CYS A 260 7.38 -13.64 -6.49
CA CYS A 260 8.06 -13.40 -7.76
C CYS A 260 9.53 -13.86 -7.71
N LEU A 261 10.17 -13.81 -8.85
CA LEU A 261 11.64 -13.79 -8.93
C LEU A 261 12.07 -12.32 -8.88
N SER A 262 12.89 -11.96 -7.90
CA SER A 262 13.42 -10.60 -7.78
C SER A 262 14.40 -10.30 -8.92
N PRO A 263 14.18 -9.27 -9.73
CA PRO A 263 15.16 -8.83 -10.74
C PRO A 263 16.48 -8.34 -10.12
N LEU A 264 16.43 -7.83 -8.88
CA LEU A 264 17.61 -7.28 -8.20
C LEU A 264 18.55 -8.38 -7.70
N THR A 265 18.00 -9.45 -7.12
CA THR A 265 18.80 -10.50 -6.48
C THR A 265 18.82 -11.82 -7.24
N GLY A 266 17.89 -12.04 -8.16
CA GLY A 266 17.67 -13.32 -8.82
C GLY A 266 17.06 -14.40 -7.92
N GLU A 267 16.71 -14.07 -6.68
CA GLU A 267 16.10 -15.00 -5.71
C GLU A 267 14.58 -15.03 -5.84
N GLY A 268 13.98 -16.17 -5.54
CA GLY A 268 12.52 -16.26 -5.32
C GLY A 268 12.17 -15.60 -3.99
N ILE A 269 11.25 -14.64 -4.02
CA ILE A 269 10.79 -13.90 -2.83
C ILE A 269 9.27 -13.85 -2.78
N GLY A 270 8.72 -13.59 -1.60
CA GLY A 270 7.27 -13.45 -1.49
C GLY A 270 6.73 -13.36 -0.08
N PHE A 271 5.41 -13.36 -0.02
CA PHE A 271 4.63 -13.45 1.21
C PHE A 271 3.94 -14.79 1.32
N ALA A 272 3.72 -15.21 2.55
CA ALA A 272 2.96 -16.41 2.86
C ALA A 272 2.06 -16.19 4.08
N LEU A 273 0.90 -16.83 4.07
CA LEU A 273 0.04 -16.95 5.25
C LEU A 273 0.35 -18.28 5.94
N VAL A 274 0.79 -18.22 7.21
CA VAL A 274 1.22 -19.40 7.98
C VAL A 274 0.43 -19.54 9.28
N ASN A 275 0.11 -20.77 9.64
CA ASN A 275 -0.69 -21.14 10.81
C ASN A 275 0.18 -21.59 12.02
N SER A 276 1.49 -21.38 11.95
CA SER A 276 2.42 -21.79 13.00
C SER A 276 3.33 -20.65 13.45
N LYS A 277 3.94 -20.81 14.63
CA LYS A 277 5.05 -19.94 15.04
C LYS A 277 6.25 -20.23 14.15
N ILE A 278 6.82 -19.18 13.57
CA ILE A 278 8.00 -19.29 12.71
C ILE A 278 9.24 -18.71 13.40
N SER A 279 10.40 -19.24 13.03
CA SER A 279 11.71 -18.67 13.35
C SER A 279 12.25 -17.91 12.14
N LEU A 280 12.77 -16.70 12.37
CA LEU A 280 13.41 -15.92 11.32
C LEU A 280 14.87 -16.34 11.14
N ASN A 281 15.34 -16.25 9.89
CA ASN A 281 16.73 -16.50 9.51
C ASN A 281 17.23 -17.95 9.75
N GLU A 282 16.32 -18.92 9.86
CA GLU A 282 16.66 -20.35 9.91
C GLU A 282 16.56 -20.96 8.51
N SER A 283 17.69 -21.39 7.94
CA SER A 283 17.80 -21.79 6.52
C SER A 283 17.39 -23.24 6.23
N GLU A 284 17.43 -24.14 7.20
CA GLU A 284 17.22 -25.58 6.98
C GLU A 284 15.86 -26.08 7.45
N LYS A 285 15.06 -25.22 8.05
CA LYS A 285 13.82 -25.59 8.72
C LYS A 285 12.62 -25.62 7.79
N TYR A 286 12.60 -24.75 6.79
CA TYR A 286 11.42 -24.52 5.97
C TYR A 286 11.68 -24.81 4.50
N SER A 287 10.64 -25.24 3.81
CA SER A 287 10.67 -25.45 2.36
C SER A 287 9.38 -25.01 1.68
N ILE A 288 9.48 -24.70 0.39
CA ILE A 288 8.37 -24.40 -0.48
C ILE A 288 8.26 -25.49 -1.54
N PHE A 289 7.03 -25.93 -1.83
CA PHE A 289 6.77 -26.93 -2.85
C PHE A 289 6.39 -26.28 -4.18
N ILE A 290 7.29 -26.40 -5.18
CA ILE A 290 7.10 -25.80 -6.51
C ILE A 290 7.24 -26.90 -7.57
N ARG A 291 6.22 -27.12 -8.40
CA ARG A 291 6.25 -28.05 -9.53
C ARG A 291 6.83 -29.44 -9.15
N ASN A 292 6.27 -30.06 -8.12
CA ASN A 292 6.65 -31.40 -7.62
C ASN A 292 8.07 -31.51 -7.00
N ARG A 293 8.67 -30.37 -6.59
CA ARG A 293 9.96 -30.36 -5.89
C ARG A 293 9.91 -29.41 -4.69
N LYS A 294 10.54 -29.81 -3.57
CA LYS A 294 10.80 -28.96 -2.42
C LYS A 294 12.05 -28.13 -2.66
N TYR A 295 11.99 -26.85 -2.30
CA TYR A 295 13.12 -25.90 -2.30
C TYR A 295 13.22 -25.28 -0.92
N SER A 296 14.45 -25.14 -0.42
CA SER A 296 14.70 -24.51 0.88
C SER A 296 14.31 -23.05 0.85
N LEU A 297 13.62 -22.57 1.88
CA LEU A 297 13.30 -21.16 2.06
C LEU A 297 13.66 -20.69 3.46
N MET A 298 13.79 -19.38 3.60
CA MET A 298 14.02 -18.72 4.88
C MET A 298 13.01 -17.59 5.05
N PHE A 299 12.38 -17.53 6.24
CA PHE A 299 11.59 -16.37 6.61
C PHE A 299 12.52 -15.23 7.05
N VAL A 300 12.25 -14.04 6.57
CA VAL A 300 13.07 -12.86 6.80
C VAL A 300 12.21 -11.66 7.19
N LYS A 301 12.83 -10.60 7.70
CA LYS A 301 12.11 -9.34 7.91
C LYS A 301 11.68 -8.74 6.58
N ARG A 302 10.56 -8.04 6.57
CA ARG A 302 10.03 -7.32 5.40
C ARG A 302 10.99 -6.22 4.95
N GLY A 303 11.09 -6.02 3.63
CA GLY A 303 11.83 -4.90 3.08
C GLY A 303 13.35 -5.00 3.20
N ILE A 304 13.89 -6.19 3.44
CA ILE A 304 15.34 -6.44 3.56
C ILE A 304 16.12 -6.15 2.27
N ILE A 305 15.43 -6.07 1.14
CA ILE A 305 16.07 -5.88 -0.19
C ILE A 305 16.62 -4.47 -0.36
N TYR A 306 16.10 -3.51 0.39
CA TYR A 306 16.52 -2.10 0.32
C TYR A 306 17.29 -1.61 1.56
N SER A 307 17.64 -2.50 2.47
CA SER A 307 18.39 -2.16 3.70
C SER A 307 19.87 -2.47 3.59
#